data_15dde716d26b2478fadd960c77f6023a
#
_entry.id   15dde716d26b2478fadd960c77f6023a
#
_cell.length_a   1.000
_cell.length_b   1.000
_cell.length_c   1.000
_cell.angle_alpha   90.00
_cell.angle_beta   90.00
_cell.angle_gamma   90.00
#
_symmetry.space_group_name_H-M   'P 1'
#
loop_
_entity.id
_entity.type
_entity.pdbx_description
1 polymer ?
#
loop_
_entity_poly.entity_id
_entity_poly.type
_entity_poly.pdbx_seq_one_letter_code
_entity_poly.pdbx_strand_id
1 'polypeptide(L)'
;SDLHWGLSLLSGAFTLVIMILPLIMRTAEEALKSVPDSYREASFGLGAGKLRTIFTIVLPSAVPGILAGVILAIGRVIGETAALIYTAGTVAEVPKNLMGSGRTLALHMYVLSGEGLHMNQASATAVVILAFVLVINFLSGAVAKRIAKG
;
A
#
# COMPACT_ATOMS: atom_id res chain seq x y z
N SER A 1 23.72 -18.08 16.91
CA SER A 1 23.19 -16.79 16.43
C SER A 1 21.91 -17.07 15.68
N ASP A 2 20.85 -17.22 16.42
CA ASP A 2 19.57 -17.61 15.86
C ASP A 2 18.83 -16.34 15.45
N LEU A 3 18.77 -16.08 14.14
CA LEU A 3 17.83 -15.14 13.60
C LEU A 3 16.43 -15.73 13.85
N HIS A 4 15.86 -15.41 14.99
CA HIS A 4 14.47 -15.73 15.27
C HIS A 4 13.57 -14.87 14.40
N TRP A 5 13.35 -15.31 13.16
CA TRP A 5 12.37 -14.75 12.23
C TRP A 5 10.93 -15.13 12.65
N GLY A 6 10.70 -15.25 13.96
CA GLY A 6 9.38 -15.54 14.49
C GLY A 6 8.37 -14.41 14.25
N LEU A 7 7.33 -14.38 15.07
CA LEU A 7 6.32 -13.32 15.04
C LEU A 7 6.96 -11.97 15.38
N SER A 8 7.17 -11.12 14.34
CA SER A 8 7.84 -9.82 14.48
C SER A 8 7.28 -8.79 13.49
N LEU A 9 7.47 -7.52 13.80
CA LEU A 9 7.11 -6.43 12.88
C LEU A 9 7.87 -6.53 11.56
N LEU A 10 9.12 -6.92 11.60
CA LEU A 10 9.94 -7.07 10.40
C LEU A 10 9.40 -8.18 9.49
N SER A 11 9.05 -9.34 10.06
CA SER A 11 8.43 -10.45 9.33
C SER A 11 7.10 -10.02 8.70
N GLY A 12 6.25 -9.32 9.45
CA GLY A 12 4.99 -8.77 8.96
C GLY A 12 5.20 -7.78 7.82
N ALA A 13 6.16 -6.87 7.95
CA ALA A 13 6.48 -5.88 6.92
C ALA A 13 6.96 -6.54 5.61
N PHE A 14 7.86 -7.52 5.68
CA PHE A 14 8.30 -8.26 4.50
C PHE A 14 7.15 -9.02 3.82
N THR A 15 6.28 -9.64 4.59
CA THR A 15 5.10 -10.33 4.06
C THR A 15 4.19 -9.36 3.31
N LEU A 16 3.91 -8.19 3.87
CA LEU A 16 3.12 -7.16 3.21
C LEU A 16 3.77 -6.66 1.92
N VAL A 17 5.09 -6.46 1.91
CA VAL A 17 5.83 -6.06 0.70
C VAL A 17 5.68 -7.11 -0.40
N ILE A 18 5.88 -8.39 -0.08
CA ILE A 18 5.74 -9.48 -1.06
C ILE A 18 4.31 -9.55 -1.61
N MET A 19 3.31 -9.33 -0.78
CA MET A 19 1.91 -9.36 -1.20
C MET A 19 1.51 -8.16 -2.06
N ILE A 20 2.01 -6.96 -1.72
CA ILE A 20 1.60 -5.73 -2.38
C ILE A 20 2.39 -5.44 -3.66
N LEU A 21 3.63 -5.92 -3.74
CA LEU A 21 4.53 -5.66 -4.85
C LEU A 21 3.92 -6.04 -6.22
N PRO A 22 3.35 -7.24 -6.40
CA PRO A 22 2.71 -7.62 -7.66
C PRO A 22 1.55 -6.70 -8.04
N LEU A 23 0.77 -6.24 -7.06
CA LEU A 23 -0.35 -5.33 -7.29
C LEU A 23 0.14 -3.97 -7.81
N ILE A 24 1.15 -3.39 -7.16
CA ILE A 24 1.72 -2.10 -7.58
C ILE A 24 2.39 -2.22 -8.95
N MET A 25 3.15 -3.28 -9.18
CA MET A 25 3.81 -3.53 -10.46
C MET A 25 2.79 -3.64 -11.60
N ARG A 26 1.72 -4.41 -11.41
CA ARG A 26 0.67 -4.58 -12.42
C ARG A 26 -0.06 -3.26 -12.70
N THR A 27 -0.42 -2.53 -11.67
CA THR A 27 -1.09 -1.23 -11.82
C THR A 27 -0.19 -0.21 -12.53
N ALA A 28 1.10 -0.18 -12.19
CA ALA A 28 2.07 0.68 -12.86
C ALA A 28 2.25 0.30 -14.33
N GLU A 29 2.33 -0.99 -14.64
CA GLU A 29 2.41 -1.49 -16.02
C GLU A 29 1.17 -1.09 -16.83
N GLU A 30 -0.02 -1.28 -16.28
CA GLU A 30 -1.27 -0.87 -16.93
C GLU A 30 -1.31 0.64 -17.17
N ALA A 31 -0.88 1.45 -16.21
CA ALA A 31 -0.80 2.91 -16.34
C ALA A 31 0.18 3.34 -17.45
N LEU A 32 1.34 2.70 -17.54
CA LEU A 32 2.32 2.96 -18.58
C LEU A 32 1.82 2.53 -19.97
N LYS A 33 1.11 1.42 -20.07
CA LYS A 33 0.49 0.94 -21.30
C LYS A 33 -0.69 1.79 -21.75
N SER A 34 -1.38 2.46 -20.85
CA SER A 34 -2.52 3.33 -21.16
C SER A 34 -2.12 4.64 -21.85
N VAL A 35 -0.83 5.03 -21.80
CA VAL A 35 -0.34 6.22 -22.51
C VAL A 35 -0.44 5.96 -24.01
N PRO A 36 -1.13 6.84 -24.80
CA PRO A 36 -1.31 6.66 -26.22
C PRO A 36 0.02 6.55 -26.97
N ASP A 37 0.10 5.64 -27.94
CA ASP A 37 1.33 5.43 -28.74
C ASP A 37 1.71 6.66 -29.55
N SER A 38 0.72 7.50 -29.92
CA SER A 38 0.96 8.80 -30.58
C SER A 38 1.93 9.71 -29.81
N TYR A 39 1.95 9.63 -28.49
CA TYR A 39 2.91 10.39 -27.65
C TYR A 39 4.33 9.92 -27.86
N ARG A 40 4.53 8.60 -27.96
CA ARG A 40 5.82 7.99 -28.23
C ARG A 40 6.29 8.30 -29.65
N GLU A 41 5.41 8.15 -30.63
CA GLU A 41 5.67 8.43 -32.04
C GLU A 41 6.02 9.90 -32.28
N ALA A 42 5.29 10.83 -31.67
CA ALA A 42 5.61 12.26 -31.75
C ALA A 42 6.99 12.57 -31.16
N SER A 43 7.34 12.00 -30.02
CA SER A 43 8.64 12.18 -29.40
C SER A 43 9.78 11.62 -30.27
N PHE A 44 9.60 10.45 -30.84
CA PHE A 44 10.56 9.86 -31.78
C PHE A 44 10.66 10.67 -33.08
N GLY A 45 9.53 11.17 -33.58
CA GLY A 45 9.52 12.05 -34.77
C GLY A 45 10.30 13.36 -34.57
N LEU A 46 10.38 13.85 -33.33
CA LEU A 46 11.22 15.01 -32.95
C LEU A 46 12.69 14.63 -32.69
N GLY A 47 13.07 13.38 -32.95
CA GLY A 47 14.44 12.91 -32.78
C GLY A 47 14.82 12.50 -31.34
N ALA A 48 13.87 12.40 -30.41
CA ALA A 48 14.16 11.93 -29.07
C ALA A 48 14.51 10.44 -29.05
N GLY A 49 15.52 10.07 -28.26
CA GLY A 49 15.84 8.67 -28.02
C GLY A 49 14.84 7.98 -27.09
N LYS A 50 14.87 6.64 -27.07
CA LYS A 50 13.94 5.81 -26.31
C LYS A 50 13.90 6.16 -24.81
N LEU A 51 15.05 6.29 -24.15
CA LEU A 51 15.12 6.62 -22.72
C LEU A 51 14.55 8.01 -22.45
N ARG A 52 14.89 9.00 -23.27
CA ARG A 52 14.35 10.35 -23.11
C ARG A 52 12.82 10.36 -23.24
N THR A 53 12.27 9.65 -24.23
CA THR A 53 10.83 9.52 -24.42
C THR A 53 10.15 8.90 -23.20
N ILE A 54 10.74 7.84 -22.61
CA ILE A 54 10.19 7.18 -21.43
C ILE A 54 10.14 8.14 -20.25
N PHE A 55 11.25 8.79 -19.91
CA PHE A 55 11.31 9.62 -18.69
C PHE A 55 10.65 10.99 -18.84
N THR A 56 10.61 11.55 -20.05
CA THR A 56 10.08 12.91 -20.26
C THR A 56 8.61 12.93 -20.68
N ILE A 57 8.13 11.89 -21.35
CA ILE A 57 6.77 11.86 -21.93
C ILE A 57 5.92 10.75 -21.29
N VAL A 58 6.38 9.49 -21.37
CA VAL A 58 5.55 8.35 -20.98
C VAL A 58 5.34 8.29 -19.48
N LEU A 59 6.40 8.37 -18.70
CA LEU A 59 6.33 8.27 -17.25
C LEU A 59 5.53 9.41 -16.62
N PRO A 60 5.74 10.69 -16.94
CA PRO A 60 4.90 11.78 -16.42
C PRO A 60 3.43 11.63 -16.80
N SER A 61 3.12 11.14 -18.00
CA SER A 61 1.73 10.90 -18.45
C SER A 61 1.07 9.73 -17.70
N ALA A 62 1.84 8.76 -17.23
CA ALA A 62 1.37 7.59 -16.48
C ALA A 62 1.25 7.83 -14.96
N VAL A 63 1.87 8.88 -14.42
CA VAL A 63 1.90 9.19 -12.97
C VAL A 63 0.51 9.16 -12.32
N PRO A 64 -0.55 9.77 -12.87
CA PRO A 64 -1.88 9.71 -12.25
C PRO A 64 -2.40 8.29 -12.05
N GLY A 65 -2.20 7.41 -13.02
CA GLY A 65 -2.58 5.99 -12.94
C GLY A 65 -1.75 5.20 -11.93
N ILE A 66 -0.44 5.46 -11.89
CA ILE A 66 0.45 4.84 -10.90
C ILE A 66 0.05 5.26 -9.48
N LEU A 67 -0.24 6.53 -9.26
CA LEU A 67 -0.68 7.04 -7.96
C LEU A 67 -2.01 6.43 -7.52
N ALA A 68 -2.96 6.26 -8.43
CA ALA A 68 -4.21 5.55 -8.13
C ALA A 68 -3.96 4.12 -7.63
N GLY A 69 -3.02 3.41 -8.25
CA GLY A 69 -2.61 2.08 -7.81
C GLY A 69 -1.94 2.08 -6.42
N VAL A 70 -1.10 3.06 -6.15
CA VAL A 70 -0.47 3.21 -4.81
C VAL A 70 -1.51 3.50 -3.74
N ILE A 71 -2.51 4.35 -4.00
CA ILE A 71 -3.61 4.63 -3.07
C ILE A 71 -4.39 3.34 -2.76
N LEU A 72 -4.71 2.56 -3.79
CA LEU A 72 -5.39 1.28 -3.63
C LEU A 72 -4.56 0.29 -2.79
N ALA A 73 -3.25 0.23 -3.02
CA ALA A 73 -2.31 -0.59 -2.28
C ALA A 73 -2.25 -0.20 -0.79
N ILE A 74 -2.22 1.10 -0.48
CA ILE A 74 -2.25 1.61 0.90
C ILE A 74 -3.54 1.15 1.61
N GLY A 75 -4.69 1.29 0.96
CA GLY A 75 -5.96 0.83 1.52
C GLY A 75 -5.96 -0.67 1.83
N ARG A 76 -5.38 -1.47 0.94
CA ARG A 76 -5.24 -2.92 1.15
C ARG A 76 -4.34 -3.26 2.33
N VAL A 77 -3.19 -2.61 2.47
CA VAL A 77 -2.25 -2.84 3.58
C VAL A 77 -2.90 -2.52 4.94
N ILE A 78 -3.66 -1.43 5.02
CA ILE A 78 -4.34 -1.04 6.27
C ILE A 78 -5.36 -2.09 6.70
N GLY A 79 -6.04 -2.72 5.75
CA GLY A 79 -7.05 -3.76 6.01
C GLY A 79 -6.49 -5.18 6.16
N GLU A 80 -5.17 -5.39 5.95
CA GLU A 80 -4.62 -6.74 5.99
C GLU A 80 -4.62 -7.33 7.40
N THR A 81 -5.18 -8.51 7.53
CA THR A 81 -5.32 -9.21 8.81
C THR A 81 -4.75 -10.62 8.75
N ALA A 82 -5.15 -11.42 7.77
CA ALA A 82 -4.87 -12.84 7.73
C ALA A 82 -3.37 -13.18 7.69
N ALA A 83 -2.60 -12.51 6.86
CA ALA A 83 -1.15 -12.73 6.77
C ALA A 83 -0.43 -12.28 8.05
N LEU A 84 -0.91 -11.24 8.72
CA LEU A 84 -0.27 -10.67 9.89
C LEU A 84 -0.48 -11.50 11.16
N ILE A 85 -1.53 -12.31 11.25
CA ILE A 85 -1.73 -13.26 12.36
C ILE A 85 -0.50 -14.17 12.50
N TYR A 86 0.02 -14.64 11.37
CA TYR A 86 1.11 -15.61 11.34
C TYR A 86 2.51 -15.00 11.24
N THR A 87 2.62 -13.70 11.01
CA THR A 87 3.92 -13.04 10.75
C THR A 87 4.25 -11.93 11.74
N ALA A 88 3.33 -11.05 12.06
CA ALA A 88 3.53 -9.97 13.03
C ALA A 88 3.13 -10.35 14.45
N GLY A 89 2.18 -11.29 14.59
CA GLY A 89 1.66 -11.75 15.88
C GLY A 89 0.40 -11.04 16.33
N THR A 90 -0.13 -11.50 17.46
CA THR A 90 -1.42 -11.05 18.02
C THR A 90 -1.28 -10.29 19.35
N VAL A 91 -0.06 -10.01 19.79
CA VAL A 91 0.23 -9.37 21.07
C VAL A 91 -0.18 -7.89 21.04
N ALA A 92 -0.99 -7.48 22.04
CA ALA A 92 -1.50 -6.10 22.15
C ALA A 92 -0.52 -5.18 22.89
N GLU A 93 0.75 -5.25 22.55
CA GLU A 93 1.78 -4.39 23.14
C GLU A 93 2.47 -3.57 22.04
N VAL A 94 3.00 -2.41 22.41
CA VAL A 94 3.82 -1.61 21.50
C VAL A 94 5.21 -2.24 21.41
N PRO A 95 5.63 -2.73 20.24
CA PRO A 95 6.94 -3.35 20.09
C PRO A 95 8.06 -2.35 20.37
N LYS A 96 9.04 -2.74 21.15
CA LYS A 96 10.20 -1.91 21.49
C LYS A 96 11.27 -1.90 20.39
N ASN A 97 11.21 -2.87 19.47
CA ASN A 97 12.13 -3.01 18.35
C ASN A 97 11.46 -3.70 17.15
N LEU A 98 12.12 -3.73 16.00
CA LEU A 98 11.61 -4.33 14.76
C LEU A 98 11.45 -5.85 14.81
N MET A 99 12.10 -6.50 15.75
CA MET A 99 12.00 -7.95 15.99
C MET A 99 10.93 -8.29 17.03
N GLY A 100 10.28 -7.28 17.62
CA GLY A 100 9.16 -7.45 18.54
C GLY A 100 7.87 -7.83 17.81
N SER A 101 7.03 -8.62 18.49
CA SER A 101 5.69 -8.93 18.04
C SER A 101 4.74 -7.76 18.32
N GLY A 102 3.72 -7.61 17.48
CA GLY A 102 2.70 -6.59 17.64
C GLY A 102 1.51 -6.87 16.75
N ARG A 103 0.43 -6.09 16.90
CA ARG A 103 -0.76 -6.24 16.04
C ARG A 103 -1.22 -4.90 15.46
N THR A 104 -1.71 -4.94 14.22
CA THR A 104 -2.34 -3.80 13.56
C THR A 104 -3.76 -3.58 14.07
N LEU A 105 -4.35 -2.41 13.76
CA LEU A 105 -5.73 -2.12 14.11
C LEU A 105 -6.73 -3.13 13.51
N ALA A 106 -6.52 -3.55 12.27
CA ALA A 106 -7.36 -4.55 11.61
C ALA A 106 -7.29 -5.91 12.33
N LEU A 107 -6.09 -6.35 12.67
CA LEU A 107 -5.88 -7.58 13.43
C LEU A 107 -6.42 -7.47 14.87
N HIS A 108 -6.28 -6.30 15.50
CA HIS A 108 -6.86 -6.02 16.81
C HIS A 108 -8.39 -6.17 16.80
N MET A 109 -9.06 -5.59 15.83
CA MET A 109 -10.50 -5.72 15.65
C MET A 109 -10.91 -7.20 15.47
N TYR A 110 -10.16 -7.95 14.63
CA TYR A 110 -10.41 -9.36 14.37
C TYR A 110 -10.33 -10.20 15.67
N VAL A 111 -9.27 -10.01 16.47
CA VAL A 111 -9.07 -10.74 17.73
C VAL A 111 -10.19 -10.42 18.72
N LEU A 112 -10.55 -9.15 18.90
CA LEU A 112 -11.64 -8.75 19.80
C LEU A 112 -13.00 -9.29 19.37
N SER A 113 -13.26 -9.37 18.08
CA SER A 113 -14.50 -9.93 17.54
C SER A 113 -14.57 -11.44 17.71
N GLY A 114 -13.44 -12.13 17.53
CA GLY A 114 -13.35 -13.60 17.63
C GLY A 114 -13.61 -14.12 19.05
N GLU A 115 -13.22 -13.36 20.07
CA GLU A 115 -13.45 -13.72 21.47
C GLU A 115 -14.90 -13.51 21.93
N GLY A 116 -15.71 -12.77 21.18
CA GLY A 116 -17.12 -12.51 21.47
C GLY A 116 -17.42 -11.69 22.72
N LEU A 117 -16.42 -11.48 23.56
CA LEU A 117 -16.55 -10.79 24.86
C LEU A 117 -16.39 -9.27 24.76
N HIS A 118 -15.82 -8.77 23.66
CA HIS A 118 -15.43 -7.37 23.51
C HIS A 118 -15.99 -6.70 22.24
N MET A 119 -17.24 -7.00 21.87
CA MET A 119 -17.89 -6.49 20.66
C MET A 119 -17.93 -4.96 20.59
N ASN A 120 -18.13 -4.28 21.72
CA ASN A 120 -18.11 -2.81 21.78
C ASN A 120 -16.72 -2.25 21.43
N GLN A 121 -15.65 -2.89 21.91
CA GLN A 121 -14.28 -2.49 21.59
C GLN A 121 -13.92 -2.81 20.13
N ALA A 122 -14.39 -3.94 19.61
CA ALA A 122 -14.23 -4.29 18.20
C ALA A 122 -14.92 -3.25 17.29
N SER A 123 -16.14 -2.86 17.61
CA SER A 123 -16.90 -1.83 16.89
C SER A 123 -16.22 -0.46 16.96
N ALA A 124 -15.72 -0.06 18.12
CA ALA A 124 -14.96 1.18 18.28
C ALA A 124 -13.68 1.16 17.42
N THR A 125 -12.96 0.04 17.43
CA THR A 125 -11.76 -0.13 16.57
C THR A 125 -12.11 -0.05 15.10
N ALA A 126 -13.25 -0.63 14.67
CA ALA A 126 -13.72 -0.54 13.29
C ALA A 126 -13.96 0.91 12.85
N VAL A 127 -14.57 1.74 13.70
CA VAL A 127 -14.80 3.16 13.45
C VAL A 127 -13.46 3.91 13.31
N VAL A 128 -12.48 3.62 14.16
CA VAL A 128 -11.14 4.21 14.08
C VAL A 128 -10.46 3.84 12.76
N ILE A 129 -10.52 2.57 12.36
CA ILE A 129 -9.95 2.11 11.08
C ILE A 129 -10.63 2.84 9.92
N LEU A 130 -11.95 2.92 9.91
CA LEU A 130 -12.72 3.60 8.87
C LEU A 130 -12.31 5.07 8.75
N ALA A 131 -12.26 5.79 9.87
CA ALA A 131 -11.83 7.19 9.89
C ALA A 131 -10.39 7.35 9.36
N PHE A 132 -9.48 6.46 9.78
CA PHE A 132 -8.08 6.48 9.33
C PHE A 132 -7.95 6.22 7.83
N VAL A 133 -8.67 5.24 7.29
CA VAL A 133 -8.69 4.93 5.85
C VAL A 133 -9.25 6.12 5.05
N LEU A 134 -10.33 6.74 5.51
CA LEU A 134 -10.92 7.90 4.84
C LEU A 134 -9.94 9.09 4.81
N VAL A 135 -9.26 9.37 5.91
CA VAL A 135 -8.25 10.44 5.99
C VAL A 135 -7.08 10.16 5.05
N ILE A 136 -6.53 8.94 5.06
CA ILE A 136 -5.41 8.58 4.17
C ILE A 136 -5.84 8.66 2.70
N ASN A 137 -7.01 8.15 2.33
CA ASN A 137 -7.50 8.21 0.97
C ASN A 137 -7.72 9.67 0.51
N PHE A 138 -8.27 10.52 1.37
CA PHE A 138 -8.44 11.93 1.08
C PHE A 138 -7.10 12.63 0.86
N LEU A 139 -6.14 12.45 1.77
CA LEU A 139 -4.80 13.03 1.65
C LEU A 139 -4.07 12.53 0.41
N SER A 140 -4.09 11.23 0.16
CA SER A 140 -3.48 10.61 -1.02
C SER A 140 -4.09 11.15 -2.32
N GLY A 141 -5.42 11.28 -2.37
CA GLY A 141 -6.12 11.88 -3.51
C GLY A 141 -5.77 13.36 -3.72
N ALA A 142 -5.60 14.12 -2.65
CA ALA A 142 -5.19 15.53 -2.72
C ALA A 142 -3.75 15.67 -3.26
N VAL A 143 -2.83 14.81 -2.80
CA VAL A 143 -1.44 14.77 -3.29
C VAL A 143 -1.41 14.37 -4.76
N ALA A 144 -2.14 13.32 -5.14
CA ALA A 144 -2.22 12.86 -6.52
C ALA A 144 -2.71 13.95 -7.47
N LYS A 145 -3.76 14.71 -7.06
CA LYS A 145 -4.28 15.85 -7.84
C LYS A 145 -3.27 16.99 -8.00
N ARG A 146 -2.44 17.24 -6.99
CA ARG A 146 -1.38 18.26 -7.09
C ARG A 146 -0.30 17.85 -8.08
N ILE A 147 0.14 16.60 -8.04
CA ILE A 147 1.18 16.07 -8.94
C ILE A 147 0.67 16.02 -10.38
N ALA A 148 -0.61 15.68 -10.60
CA ALA A 148 -1.20 15.63 -11.94
C ALA A 148 -1.42 17.01 -12.58
N LYS A 149 -1.38 18.11 -11.80
CA LYS A 149 -1.56 19.48 -12.30
C LYS A 149 -0.27 20.23 -12.56
N GLY A 150 0.88 19.73 -12.09
CA GLY A 150 2.21 20.27 -12.36
C GLY A 150 2.87 19.59 -13.54
#